data_51afbd55b22432aae0c572ae7cd06e08
#
_entry.id   51afbd55b22432aae0c572ae7cd06e08
#
_cell.length_a   1.000
_cell.length_b   1.000
_cell.length_c   1.000
_cell.angle_alpha   90.00
_cell.angle_beta   90.00
_cell.angle_gamma   90.00
#
_symmetry.space_group_name_H-M   'P 1'
#
loop_
_entity.id
_entity.type
_entity.pdbx_description
1 polymer ?
#
loop_
_entity_poly.entity_id
_entity_poly.type
_entity_poly.pdbx_seq_one_letter_code
_entity_poly.pdbx_strand_id
1 'polypeptide(L)'
;NEVYAVCCGSMEIPRRESCYLSVFSASDISEGVSESGVKYLLDNVTLSRSFPLGVSNEFAADKAVISVKKGTLIIIVSYEKSA
;
A
#
# COMPACT_ATOMS: atom_id res chain seq x y z
N ASN A 1 6.67 -4.84 12.74
CA ASN A 1 5.82 -4.48 11.59
C ASN A 1 4.94 -3.30 11.95
N GLU A 2 4.58 -2.51 10.96
CA GLU A 2 3.69 -1.37 11.14
C GLU A 2 2.44 -1.59 10.32
N VAL A 3 1.29 -1.20 10.86
CA VAL A 3 0.01 -1.34 10.19
C VAL A 3 -0.69 0.02 10.17
N TYR A 4 -1.15 0.42 9.00
CA TYR A 4 -1.85 1.67 8.80
C TYR A 4 -3.17 1.42 8.08
N ALA A 5 -4.09 2.36 8.21
CA ALA A 5 -5.35 2.30 7.49
C ALA A 5 -5.63 3.67 6.87
N VAL A 6 -6.17 3.67 5.65
CA VAL A 6 -6.59 4.90 4.99
C VAL A 6 -7.95 4.68 4.35
N CYS A 7 -8.85 5.64 4.54
CA CYS A 7 -10.22 5.59 4.01
C CYS A 7 -10.49 6.85 3.23
N CYS A 8 -10.80 6.70 1.94
CA CYS A 8 -11.23 7.82 1.08
C CYS A 8 -10.27 9.01 1.13
N GLY A 9 -8.98 8.72 0.98
CA GLY A 9 -7.96 9.76 1.07
C GLY A 9 -6.61 9.22 0.70
N SER A 10 -5.57 9.89 1.20
CA SER A 10 -4.21 9.48 0.93
C SER A 10 -3.37 9.45 2.19
N MET A 11 -2.28 8.71 2.14
CA MET A 11 -1.34 8.60 3.24
C MET A 11 0.08 8.54 2.68
N GLU A 12 0.99 9.24 3.35
CA GLU A 12 2.41 9.19 3.03
C GLU A 12 3.12 8.36 4.09
N ILE A 13 3.95 7.44 3.65
CA ILE A 13 4.74 6.61 4.55
C ILE A 13 6.21 6.85 4.22
N PRO A 14 6.99 7.37 5.17
CA PRO A 14 8.42 7.59 4.94
C PRO A 14 9.13 6.27 4.67
N ARG A 15 10.15 6.33 3.85
CA ARG A 15 10.94 5.18 3.49
C ARG A 15 11.50 4.47 4.73
N ARG A 16 11.41 3.15 4.72
CA ARG A 16 12.06 2.27 5.68
C ARG A 16 13.03 1.38 4.94
N GLU A 17 14.20 1.16 5.50
CA GLU A 17 15.16 0.25 4.91
C GLU A 17 14.77 -1.19 5.21
N SER A 18 15.05 -2.08 4.26
CA SER A 18 14.82 -3.52 4.40
C SER A 18 13.38 -3.85 4.74
N CYS A 19 12.44 -3.17 4.10
CA CYS A 19 11.01 -3.34 4.36
C CYS A 19 10.26 -3.64 3.08
N TYR A 20 9.18 -4.39 3.24
CA TYR A 20 8.18 -4.57 2.20
C TYR A 20 6.93 -3.83 2.58
N LEU A 21 6.28 -3.26 1.58
CA LEU A 21 5.04 -2.53 1.72
C LEU A 21 3.93 -3.31 1.04
N SER A 22 2.90 -3.66 1.79
CA SER A 22 1.76 -4.40 1.25
C SER A 22 0.49 -3.61 1.48
N VAL A 23 -0.37 -3.53 0.46
CA VAL A 23 -1.62 -2.80 0.51
C VAL A 23 -2.75 -3.76 0.21
N PHE A 24 -3.73 -3.79 1.11
CA PHE A 24 -4.89 -4.68 1.00
C PHE A 24 -6.16 -3.87 1.09
N SER A 25 -7.21 -4.33 0.39
CA SER A 25 -8.53 -3.76 0.57
C SER A 25 -9.16 -4.34 1.83
N ALA A 26 -9.54 -3.48 2.76
CA ALA A 26 -10.30 -3.88 3.95
C ALA A 26 -11.79 -3.93 3.63
N SER A 27 -12.23 -3.24 2.57
CA SER A 27 -13.59 -3.33 2.04
C SER A 27 -13.66 -4.47 1.03
N ASP A 28 -14.87 -4.89 0.67
CA ASP A 28 -15.03 -5.89 -0.39
C ASP A 28 -14.34 -5.42 -1.66
N ILE A 29 -14.49 -4.13 -1.98
CA ILE A 29 -13.85 -3.49 -3.12
C ILE A 29 -13.36 -2.11 -2.70
N SER A 30 -12.16 -1.76 -3.12
CA SER A 30 -11.60 -0.42 -2.99
C SER A 30 -11.27 0.11 -4.38
N GLU A 31 -11.75 1.30 -4.71
CA GLU A 31 -11.64 1.87 -6.06
C GLU A 31 -10.74 3.10 -6.05
N GLY A 32 -10.09 3.33 -7.18
CA GLY A 32 -9.20 4.46 -7.35
C GLY A 32 -7.97 4.36 -6.47
N VAL A 33 -7.38 3.17 -6.40
CA VAL A 33 -6.20 2.92 -5.57
C VAL A 33 -4.95 3.26 -6.38
N SER A 34 -4.10 4.10 -5.81
CA SER A 34 -2.84 4.47 -6.44
C SER A 34 -1.70 4.34 -5.43
N GLU A 35 -0.55 3.89 -5.90
CA GLU A 35 0.68 3.84 -5.12
C GLU A 35 1.81 4.45 -5.93
N SER A 36 2.52 5.37 -5.32
CA SER A 36 3.71 5.98 -5.92
C SER A 36 4.85 5.97 -4.92
N GLY A 37 6.07 6.20 -5.40
CA GLY A 37 7.27 6.10 -4.57
C GLY A 37 7.62 4.66 -4.23
N VAL A 38 7.12 3.71 -5.00
CA VAL A 38 7.31 2.28 -4.81
C VAL A 38 7.79 1.64 -6.11
N LYS A 39 8.32 0.43 -6.01
CA LYS A 39 8.88 -0.28 -7.15
C LYS A 39 7.81 -0.68 -8.17
N TYR A 40 6.67 -1.14 -7.68
CA TYR A 40 5.55 -1.56 -8.53
C TYR A 40 4.42 -0.57 -8.35
N LEU A 41 4.28 0.35 -9.29
CA LEU A 41 3.31 1.43 -9.22
C LEU A 41 1.90 0.91 -9.48
N LEU A 42 0.93 1.50 -8.78
CA LEU A 42 -0.48 1.32 -9.10
C LEU A 42 -1.05 2.68 -9.47
N ASP A 43 -1.89 2.71 -10.48
CA ASP A 43 -2.50 3.94 -10.94
C ASP A 43 -3.99 3.74 -11.15
N ASN A 44 -4.79 4.26 -10.23
CA ASN A 44 -6.24 4.24 -10.30
C ASN A 44 -6.82 2.85 -10.54
N VAL A 45 -6.33 1.86 -9.79
CA VAL A 45 -6.78 0.48 -9.92
C VAL A 45 -7.84 0.15 -8.89
N THR A 46 -8.54 -0.96 -9.12
CA THR A 46 -9.51 -1.49 -8.16
C THR A 46 -8.90 -2.70 -7.47
N LEU A 47 -8.93 -2.68 -6.14
CA LEU A 47 -8.51 -3.82 -5.33
C LEU A 47 -9.75 -4.47 -4.72
N SER A 48 -9.71 -5.79 -4.59
CA SER A 48 -10.74 -6.50 -3.86
C SER A 48 -10.10 -7.29 -2.72
N ARG A 49 -10.92 -7.66 -1.74
CA ARG A 49 -10.44 -8.42 -0.60
C ARG A 49 -9.86 -9.77 -1.03
N SER A 50 -10.41 -10.34 -2.09
CA SER A 50 -10.02 -11.66 -2.57
C SER A 50 -8.92 -11.61 -3.64
N PHE A 51 -8.52 -10.43 -4.07
CA PHE A 51 -7.54 -10.30 -5.15
C PHE A 51 -6.60 -9.12 -4.92
N PRO A 52 -5.63 -9.27 -4.02
CA PRO A 52 -4.68 -8.20 -3.72
C PRO A 52 -3.63 -8.07 -4.82
N LEU A 53 -3.37 -6.83 -5.26
CA LEU A 53 -2.36 -6.52 -6.27
C LEU A 53 -1.11 -5.87 -5.69
N GLY A 54 -1.22 -5.20 -4.55
CA GLY A 54 -0.13 -4.42 -3.98
C GLY A 54 0.65 -5.14 -2.89
N VAL A 55 0.96 -6.44 -3.09
CA VAL A 55 1.60 -7.25 -2.05
C VAL A 55 3.13 -7.25 -2.24
N SER A 56 3.85 -7.11 -1.13
CA SER A 56 5.32 -7.19 -1.09
C SER A 56 6.01 -6.17 -2.02
N ASN A 57 5.49 -4.96 -2.04
CA ASN A 57 6.12 -3.86 -2.76
C ASN A 57 7.33 -3.33 -1.99
N GLU A 58 8.16 -2.55 -2.64
CA GLU A 58 9.35 -1.98 -2.03
C GLU A 58 9.35 -0.47 -2.19
N PHE A 59 9.99 0.23 -1.26
CA PHE A 59 10.17 1.66 -1.38
C PHE A 59 11.18 1.97 -2.50
N ALA A 60 10.84 2.91 -3.36
CA ALA A 60 11.70 3.33 -4.46
C ALA A 60 12.02 4.83 -4.39
N ALA A 61 11.49 5.54 -3.40
CA ALA A 61 11.72 6.97 -3.20
C ALA A 61 11.76 7.25 -1.70
N ASP A 62 11.90 8.52 -1.33
CA ASP A 62 11.99 8.91 0.09
C ASP A 62 10.71 8.61 0.85
N LYS A 63 9.61 8.49 0.16
CA LYS A 63 8.32 8.14 0.76
C LYS A 63 7.44 7.44 -0.26
N ALA A 64 6.53 6.63 0.25
CA ALA A 64 5.46 6.05 -0.55
C ALA A 64 4.19 6.85 -0.31
N VAL A 65 3.42 7.08 -1.37
CA VAL A 65 2.12 7.75 -1.27
C VAL A 65 1.07 6.75 -1.74
N ILE A 66 0.16 6.43 -0.85
CA ILE A 66 -0.92 5.49 -1.12
C ILE A 66 -2.24 6.26 -1.01
N SER A 67 -3.08 6.15 -2.02
CA SER A 67 -4.37 6.83 -2.03
C SER A 67 -5.48 5.90 -2.48
N VAL A 68 -6.69 6.20 -2.03
CA VAL A 68 -7.89 5.46 -2.40
C VAL A 68 -9.03 6.46 -2.52
N LYS A 69 -9.82 6.34 -3.59
CA LYS A 69 -10.97 7.22 -3.81
C LYS A 69 -12.20 6.71 -3.07
N LYS A 70 -12.40 5.40 -3.06
CA LYS A 70 -13.56 4.78 -2.45
C LYS A 70 -13.17 3.47 -1.81
N GLY A 71 -13.49 3.30 -0.54
CA GLY A 71 -13.14 2.11 0.23
C GLY A 71 -12.08 2.38 1.27
N THR A 72 -11.64 1.33 1.91
CA THR A 72 -10.64 1.38 2.97
C THR A 72 -9.48 0.45 2.65
N LEU A 73 -8.28 0.95 2.81
CA LEU A 73 -7.07 0.16 2.62
C LEU A 73 -6.40 -0.10 3.95
N ILE A 74 -5.80 -1.27 4.06
CA ILE A 74 -4.87 -1.59 5.14
C ILE A 74 -3.48 -1.70 4.52
N ILE A 75 -2.53 -0.99 5.12
CA ILE A 75 -1.15 -0.93 4.64
C ILE A 75 -0.28 -1.57 5.70
N ILE A 76 0.52 -2.54 5.31
CA ILE A 76 1.42 -3.24 6.22
C ILE A 76 2.85 -3.01 5.77
N VAL A 77 3.67 -2.46 6.67
CA VAL A 77 5.10 -2.35 6.45
C VAL A 77 5.75 -3.50 7.21
N SER A 78 6.32 -4.44 6.48
CA SER A 78 6.94 -5.64 7.05
C SER A 78 8.45 -5.52 6.93
N TYR A 79 9.15 -5.73 8.04
CA TYR A 79 10.60 -5.71 8.03
C TYR A 79 11.12 -7.05 7.56
N GLU A 80 12.06 -7.00 6.62
CA GLU A 80 12.72 -8.20 6.14
C GLU A 80 13.55 -8.79 7.28
N LYS A 81 13.40 -10.09 7.49
CA LYS A 81 14.24 -10.77 8.47
C LYS A 81 15.62 -10.95 7.87
N SER A 82 16.62 -10.43 8.56
CA SER A 82 17.98 -10.77 8.24
C SER A 82 18.15 -12.27 8.46
N ALA A 83 18.64 -12.92 7.46
CA ALA A 83 18.93 -14.34 7.58
C ALA A 83 20.09 -14.56 8.55
#